data_80b5731216785fb19bb56807556ccb14
#
_entry.id   80b5731216785fb19bb56807556ccb14
#
_cell.length_a   1.000
_cell.length_b   1.000
_cell.length_c   1.000
_cell.angle_alpha   90.00
_cell.angle_beta   90.00
_cell.angle_gamma   90.00
#
_symmetry.space_group_name_H-M   'P 1'
#
loop_
_entity.id
_entity.type
_entity.pdbx_description
1 polymer ?
#
loop_
_entity_poly.entity_id
_entity_poly.type
_entity_poly.pdbx_seq_one_letter_code
_entity_poly.pdbx_strand_id
1 'polypeptide(L)'
;NLNDNTILSLNSVHISYYSRTNENVAVIEMGTGLSDGLFIEARTSNVSYYRVHSTTLLTHADTDSRALYLANRTASNVMNAWKNGVKLATSTGASTTKQNFNIYLGALNNGGTASFPTNKQCAFASIGDGLTDTDAANFYTAVQAFQTTLSRQV
;
A
#
# COMPACT_ATOMS: atom_id res chain seq x y z
N ASN A 1 -14.58 2.49 11.96
CA ASN A 1 -14.13 1.11 11.80
C ASN A 1 -13.76 0.85 10.32
N LEU A 2 -12.47 0.69 10.02
CA LEU A 2 -11.94 0.49 8.66
C LEU A 2 -11.80 -1.00 8.33
N ASN A 3 -12.88 -1.78 8.50
CA ASN A 3 -12.88 -3.20 8.20
C ASN A 3 -12.87 -3.42 6.68
N ASP A 4 -11.89 -4.17 6.19
CA ASP A 4 -11.68 -4.47 4.77
C ASP A 4 -12.96 -5.05 4.11
N ASN A 5 -13.61 -6.00 4.77
CA ASN A 5 -14.77 -6.68 4.20
C ASN A 5 -16.01 -5.78 4.06
N THR A 6 -16.11 -4.72 4.85
CA THR A 6 -17.32 -3.86 4.89
C THR A 6 -17.20 -2.58 4.09
N ILE A 7 -15.99 -2.05 3.90
CA ILE A 7 -15.79 -0.72 3.32
C ILE A 7 -15.13 -0.72 1.94
N LEU A 8 -14.47 -1.82 1.56
CA LEU A 8 -13.71 -1.89 0.32
C LEU A 8 -14.34 -2.85 -0.69
N SER A 9 -14.15 -2.55 -1.98
CA SER A 9 -14.46 -3.46 -3.08
C SER A 9 -13.33 -4.48 -3.25
N LEU A 10 -13.67 -5.73 -3.54
CA LEU A 10 -12.68 -6.78 -3.82
C LEU A 10 -11.82 -6.45 -5.06
N ASN A 11 -12.45 -5.85 -6.08
CA ASN A 11 -11.85 -5.66 -7.40
C ASN A 11 -11.60 -4.19 -7.76
N SER A 12 -11.89 -3.27 -6.85
CA SER A 12 -11.61 -1.84 -7.01
C SER A 12 -11.20 -1.27 -5.66
N VAL A 13 -9.89 -1.17 -5.42
CA VAL A 13 -9.37 -0.72 -4.14
C VAL A 13 -7.94 -0.20 -4.27
N HIS A 14 -7.62 0.84 -3.51
CA HIS A 14 -6.23 1.21 -3.27
C HIS A 14 -5.99 1.45 -1.78
N ILE A 15 -4.74 1.26 -1.38
CA ILE A 15 -4.18 1.81 -0.16
C ILE A 15 -2.89 2.55 -0.50
N SER A 16 -2.60 3.63 0.21
CA SER A 16 -1.34 4.35 0.06
C SER A 16 -0.72 4.73 1.40
N TYR A 17 0.60 4.84 1.41
CA TYR A 17 1.39 5.23 2.57
C TYR A 17 2.55 6.13 2.15
N TYR A 18 2.65 7.33 2.73
CA TYR A 18 3.76 8.24 2.50
C TYR A 18 4.76 8.10 3.65
N SER A 19 5.87 7.41 3.37
CA SER A 19 6.96 7.21 4.32
C SER A 19 7.97 8.35 4.24
N ARG A 20 8.40 8.86 5.41
CA ARG A 20 9.48 9.86 5.51
C ARG A 20 10.78 9.29 6.08
N THR A 21 10.81 8.03 6.41
CA THR A 21 11.97 7.37 7.01
C THR A 21 12.58 6.39 6.03
N ASN A 22 13.91 6.48 5.82
CA ASN A 22 14.65 5.52 5.02
C ASN A 22 15.22 4.42 5.90
N GLU A 23 14.52 3.30 5.98
CA GLU A 23 14.95 2.11 6.72
C GLU A 23 14.72 0.84 5.89
N ASN A 24 15.64 -0.11 6.03
CA ASN A 24 15.61 -1.42 5.35
C ASN A 24 15.32 -2.51 6.39
N VAL A 25 14.07 -2.61 6.83
CA VAL A 25 13.63 -3.49 7.92
C VAL A 25 12.32 -4.20 7.56
N ALA A 26 12.12 -5.41 8.09
CA ALA A 26 10.94 -6.23 7.87
C ALA A 26 9.76 -5.73 8.72
N VAL A 27 9.06 -4.71 8.21
CA VAL A 27 7.89 -4.08 8.82
C VAL A 27 6.84 -3.79 7.78
N ILE A 28 5.56 -3.77 8.15
CA ILE A 28 4.45 -3.46 7.25
C ILE A 28 3.86 -2.12 7.66
N GLU A 29 3.83 -1.19 6.72
CA GLU A 29 3.41 0.18 6.96
C GLU A 29 1.91 0.31 7.16
N MET A 30 1.13 -0.46 6.43
CA MET A 30 -0.32 -0.57 6.66
C MET A 30 -0.89 -1.82 6.01
N GLY A 31 -1.97 -2.38 6.59
CA GLY A 31 -2.68 -3.46 5.94
C GLY A 31 -3.44 -4.42 6.86
N THR A 32 -3.96 -5.46 6.22
CA THR A 32 -4.63 -6.60 6.85
C THR A 32 -4.39 -7.88 6.04
N GLY A 33 -4.27 -9.03 6.70
CA GLY A 33 -4.11 -10.35 6.07
C GLY A 33 -2.77 -10.57 5.38
N LEU A 34 -1.92 -11.40 5.97
CA LEU A 34 -0.56 -11.64 5.44
C LEU A 34 -0.56 -12.43 4.13
N SER A 35 -1.44 -13.41 3.96
CA SER A 35 -1.36 -14.39 2.85
C SER A 35 -2.12 -13.98 1.58
N ASP A 36 -3.22 -13.27 1.71
CA ASP A 36 -4.14 -12.94 0.61
C ASP A 36 -4.85 -11.58 0.80
N GLY A 37 -4.43 -10.83 1.80
CA GLY A 37 -5.05 -9.56 2.18
C GLY A 37 -4.60 -8.35 1.36
N LEU A 38 -4.42 -7.25 2.05
CA LEU A 38 -4.12 -5.93 1.50
C LEU A 38 -3.03 -5.30 2.35
N PHE A 39 -1.82 -5.08 1.80
CA PHE A 39 -0.75 -4.41 2.55
C PHE A 39 0.31 -3.72 1.69
N ILE A 40 1.04 -2.81 2.31
CA ILE A 40 2.28 -2.21 1.81
C ILE A 40 3.39 -2.48 2.81
N GLU A 41 4.52 -3.03 2.32
CA GLU A 41 5.81 -3.11 2.97
C GLU A 41 6.81 -2.29 2.16
N ALA A 42 7.22 -1.14 2.68
CA ALA A 42 7.94 -0.15 1.89
C ALA A 42 9.36 -0.61 1.52
N ARG A 43 10.07 -1.27 2.43
CA ARG A 43 11.41 -1.79 2.12
C ARG A 43 11.89 -2.83 3.13
N THR A 44 12.15 -4.04 2.62
CA THR A 44 12.84 -5.13 3.32
C THR A 44 13.82 -5.78 2.37
N SER A 45 15.07 -5.98 2.79
CA SER A 45 16.14 -6.58 1.95
C SER A 45 16.31 -5.86 0.59
N ASN A 46 16.15 -4.53 0.58
CA ASN A 46 16.17 -3.69 -0.61
C ASN A 46 15.07 -4.01 -1.63
N VAL A 47 13.92 -4.47 -1.17
CA VAL A 47 12.73 -4.75 -1.98
C VAL A 47 11.51 -4.15 -1.30
N SER A 48 10.61 -3.52 -2.05
CA SER A 48 9.26 -3.17 -1.63
C SER A 48 8.27 -4.27 -2.00
N TYR A 49 7.26 -4.49 -1.17
CA TYR A 49 6.27 -5.54 -1.34
C TYR A 49 4.86 -4.96 -1.23
N TYR A 50 3.98 -5.46 -2.11
CA TYR A 50 2.60 -5.01 -2.18
C TYR A 50 1.68 -6.21 -2.39
N ARG A 51 0.54 -6.18 -1.70
CA ARG A 51 -0.52 -7.16 -1.87
C ARG A 51 -1.87 -6.47 -1.92
N VAL A 52 -2.75 -6.91 -2.81
CA VAL A 52 -4.10 -6.37 -2.94
C VAL A 52 -5.07 -7.50 -3.23
N HIS A 53 -5.65 -8.08 -2.16
CA HIS A 53 -6.63 -9.17 -2.21
C HIS A 53 -6.23 -10.33 -3.16
N SER A 54 -5.02 -10.80 -3.01
CA SER A 54 -4.46 -11.86 -3.87
C SER A 54 -3.42 -12.68 -3.10
N THR A 55 -3.25 -13.95 -3.47
CA THR A 55 -2.08 -14.73 -3.04
C THR A 55 -0.79 -14.29 -3.74
N THR A 56 -0.91 -13.60 -4.88
CA THR A 56 0.24 -13.04 -5.60
C THR A 56 0.79 -11.82 -4.85
N LEU A 57 2.11 -11.77 -4.72
CA LEU A 57 2.85 -10.64 -4.15
C LEU A 57 3.52 -9.85 -5.28
N LEU A 58 3.27 -8.56 -5.34
CA LEU A 58 4.05 -7.65 -6.20
C LEU A 58 5.31 -7.22 -5.47
N THR A 59 6.43 -7.20 -6.17
CA THR A 59 7.72 -6.79 -5.62
C THR A 59 8.45 -5.86 -6.57
N HIS A 60 9.28 -4.97 -6.00
CA HIS A 60 10.16 -4.10 -6.77
C HIS A 60 11.44 -3.80 -5.96
N ALA A 61 12.60 -3.78 -6.63
CA ALA A 61 13.86 -3.39 -6.00
C ALA A 61 13.77 -1.94 -5.49
N ASP A 62 14.13 -1.73 -4.23
CA ASP A 62 13.99 -0.44 -3.57
C ASP A 62 15.19 -0.12 -2.69
N THR A 63 15.81 1.04 -2.91
CA THR A 63 16.99 1.49 -2.16
C THR A 63 16.70 2.63 -1.20
N ASP A 64 15.50 3.25 -1.27
CA ASP A 64 15.09 4.35 -0.39
C ASP A 64 13.59 4.22 -0.05
N SER A 65 13.27 3.97 1.21
CA SER A 65 11.89 3.85 1.67
C SER A 65 11.17 5.18 1.93
N ARG A 66 11.76 6.33 1.59
CA ARG A 66 11.09 7.63 1.61
C ARG A 66 10.34 7.86 0.30
N ALA A 67 9.04 7.70 0.32
CA ALA A 67 8.20 7.82 -0.87
C ALA A 67 6.71 7.77 -0.54
N LEU A 68 5.86 8.12 -1.51
CA LEU A 68 4.47 7.68 -1.56
C LEU A 68 4.42 6.30 -2.23
N TYR A 69 4.03 5.29 -1.48
CA TYR A 69 3.72 3.93 -1.95
C TYR A 69 2.22 3.80 -2.20
N LEU A 70 1.83 3.12 -3.27
CA LEU A 70 0.44 2.85 -3.61
C LEU A 70 0.30 1.39 -4.06
N ALA A 71 -0.53 0.63 -3.38
CA ALA A 71 -0.99 -0.69 -3.78
C ALA A 71 -2.40 -0.56 -4.33
N ASN A 72 -2.64 -1.04 -5.55
CA ASN A 72 -3.84 -0.72 -6.31
C ASN A 72 -4.39 -1.94 -7.06
N ARG A 73 -5.73 -2.09 -7.07
CA ARG A 73 -6.45 -3.07 -7.89
C ARG A 73 -7.63 -2.39 -8.58
N THR A 74 -7.79 -2.61 -9.89
CA THR A 74 -8.86 -2.03 -10.69
C THR A 74 -9.77 -3.06 -11.37
N ALA A 75 -9.42 -4.34 -11.30
CA ALA A 75 -10.23 -5.47 -11.77
C ALA A 75 -9.81 -6.77 -11.07
N SER A 76 -10.59 -7.84 -11.26
CA SER A 76 -10.30 -9.15 -10.65
C SER A 76 -8.92 -9.71 -10.99
N ASN A 77 -8.35 -9.29 -12.10
CA ASN A 77 -7.04 -9.72 -12.60
C ASN A 77 -6.10 -8.54 -12.93
N VAL A 78 -6.30 -7.37 -12.34
CA VAL A 78 -5.42 -6.21 -12.55
C VAL A 78 -5.00 -5.64 -11.20
N MET A 79 -3.74 -5.86 -10.84
CA MET A 79 -3.11 -5.36 -9.61
C MET A 79 -1.81 -4.63 -9.98
N ASN A 80 -1.60 -3.44 -9.42
CA ASN A 80 -0.46 -2.59 -9.69
C ASN A 80 0.19 -2.09 -8.40
N ALA A 81 1.51 -1.91 -8.45
CA ALA A 81 2.31 -1.25 -7.41
C ALA A 81 2.91 0.03 -7.98
N TRP A 82 2.90 1.08 -7.18
CA TRP A 82 3.40 2.41 -7.56
C TRP A 82 4.28 2.99 -6.47
N LYS A 83 5.25 3.79 -6.90
CA LYS A 83 6.09 4.60 -6.02
C LYS A 83 6.28 5.98 -6.65
N ASN A 84 5.96 7.04 -5.91
CA ASN A 84 6.08 8.43 -6.36
C ASN A 84 5.44 8.67 -7.75
N GLY A 85 4.23 8.15 -7.97
CA GLY A 85 3.50 8.31 -9.22
C GLY A 85 4.02 7.48 -10.40
N VAL A 86 5.02 6.63 -10.20
CA VAL A 86 5.57 5.73 -11.21
C VAL A 86 5.08 4.31 -10.96
N LYS A 87 4.50 3.67 -11.99
CA LYS A 87 4.10 2.26 -11.93
C LYS A 87 5.35 1.38 -11.94
N LEU A 88 5.53 0.59 -10.90
CA LEU A 88 6.71 -0.25 -10.70
C LEU A 88 6.49 -1.69 -11.13
N ALA A 89 5.31 -2.23 -10.85
CA ALA A 89 4.98 -3.61 -11.12
C ALA A 89 3.48 -3.77 -11.43
N THR A 90 3.17 -4.77 -12.22
CA THR A 90 1.81 -5.18 -12.58
C THR A 90 1.68 -6.69 -12.42
N SER A 91 0.52 -7.16 -11.98
CA SER A 91 0.19 -8.59 -11.96
C SER A 91 -1.23 -8.83 -12.45
N THR A 92 -1.41 -9.96 -13.12
CA THR A 92 -2.71 -10.54 -13.49
C THR A 92 -3.21 -11.54 -12.46
N GLY A 93 -2.60 -11.59 -11.28
CA GLY A 93 -3.01 -12.46 -10.17
C GLY A 93 -4.47 -12.21 -9.78
N ALA A 94 -5.26 -13.27 -9.81
CA ALA A 94 -6.68 -13.19 -9.49
C ALA A 94 -6.92 -12.66 -8.07
N SER A 95 -8.00 -11.90 -7.92
CA SER A 95 -8.49 -11.55 -6.58
C SER A 95 -9.00 -12.81 -5.86
N THR A 96 -8.77 -12.88 -4.57
CA THR A 96 -9.19 -13.99 -3.71
C THR A 96 -10.38 -13.59 -2.84
N THR A 97 -10.10 -13.14 -1.63
CA THR A 97 -11.11 -12.75 -0.64
C THR A 97 -10.71 -11.44 0.02
N LYS A 98 -11.68 -10.72 0.56
CA LYS A 98 -11.43 -9.63 1.50
C LYS A 98 -11.30 -10.19 2.91
N GLN A 99 -10.45 -9.56 3.70
CA GLN A 99 -10.27 -9.95 5.10
C GLN A 99 -11.41 -9.37 5.97
N ASN A 100 -11.97 -10.16 6.86
CA ASN A 100 -12.96 -9.64 7.82
C ASN A 100 -12.28 -9.04 9.06
N PHE A 101 -11.28 -8.20 8.82
CA PHE A 101 -10.50 -7.52 9.86
C PHE A 101 -10.29 -6.05 9.51
N ASN A 102 -10.01 -5.25 10.53
CA ASN A 102 -9.66 -3.84 10.34
C ASN A 102 -8.30 -3.71 9.65
N ILE A 103 -8.17 -2.72 8.78
CA ILE A 103 -6.88 -2.30 8.24
C ILE A 103 -6.16 -1.51 9.32
N TYR A 104 -4.93 -1.89 9.65
CA TYR A 104 -4.09 -1.13 10.59
C TYR A 104 -3.16 -0.19 9.84
N LEU A 105 -2.98 0.99 10.38
CA LEU A 105 -1.92 1.93 10.02
C LEU A 105 -0.78 1.78 11.02
N GLY A 106 0.45 1.63 10.52
CA GLY A 106 1.62 1.40 11.36
C GLY A 106 1.90 -0.08 11.69
N ALA A 107 1.08 -1.01 11.19
CA ALA A 107 1.27 -2.46 11.34
C ALA A 107 0.40 -3.23 10.35
N LEU A 108 0.62 -4.54 10.27
CA LEU A 108 -0.32 -5.48 9.67
C LEU A 108 -1.32 -5.99 10.72
N ASN A 109 -2.61 -5.99 10.42
CA ASN A 109 -3.58 -6.78 11.17
C ASN A 109 -3.56 -8.22 10.65
N ASN A 110 -2.93 -9.12 11.37
CA ASN A 110 -2.89 -10.54 11.02
C ASN A 110 -3.84 -11.33 11.91
N GLY A 111 -5.07 -11.56 11.41
CA GLY A 111 -6.08 -12.32 12.14
C GLY A 111 -6.54 -11.67 13.46
N GLY A 112 -6.57 -10.33 13.56
CA GLY A 112 -6.92 -9.59 14.77
C GLY A 112 -5.71 -9.18 15.63
N THR A 113 -4.50 -9.66 15.30
CA THR A 113 -3.27 -9.34 16.04
C THR A 113 -2.38 -8.39 15.23
N ALA A 114 -1.88 -7.34 15.87
CA ALA A 114 -0.90 -6.45 15.24
C ALA A 114 0.44 -7.19 15.06
N SER A 115 0.92 -7.24 13.82
CA SER A 115 2.16 -7.90 13.43
C SER A 115 3.02 -6.97 12.57
N PHE A 116 4.34 -7.15 12.59
CA PHE A 116 5.30 -6.36 11.80
C PHE A 116 5.13 -4.84 11.98
N PRO A 117 5.09 -4.33 13.23
CA PRO A 117 4.87 -2.91 13.46
C PRO A 117 6.02 -2.07 12.89
N THR A 118 5.67 -0.94 12.24
CA THR A 118 6.64 0.00 11.69
C THR A 118 6.90 1.15 12.67
N ASN A 119 8.15 1.63 12.68
CA ASN A 119 8.58 2.87 13.31
C ASN A 119 8.79 4.01 12.29
N LYS A 120 8.53 3.76 11.01
CA LYS A 120 8.68 4.78 9.96
C LYS A 120 7.64 5.88 10.11
N GLN A 121 8.08 7.11 9.91
CA GLN A 121 7.20 8.27 9.98
C GLN A 121 6.19 8.27 8.82
N CYS A 122 4.92 8.22 9.15
CA CYS A 122 3.81 8.37 8.20
C CYS A 122 3.46 9.85 8.04
N ALA A 123 3.58 10.40 6.83
CA ALA A 123 3.13 11.76 6.55
C ALA A 123 1.73 11.82 5.92
N PHE A 124 1.29 10.71 5.30
CA PHE A 124 -0.03 10.58 4.69
C PHE A 124 -0.36 9.10 4.49
N ALA A 125 -1.62 8.77 4.60
CA ALA A 125 -2.14 7.45 4.24
C ALA A 125 -3.55 7.61 3.66
N SER A 126 -3.92 6.76 2.71
CA SER A 126 -5.27 6.73 2.16
C SER A 126 -5.76 5.31 1.88
N ILE A 127 -7.07 5.20 1.80
CA ILE A 127 -7.81 4.01 1.41
C ILE A 127 -8.97 4.48 0.54
N GLY A 128 -9.25 3.80 -0.56
CA GLY A 128 -10.35 4.15 -1.44
C GLY A 128 -10.51 3.16 -2.60
N ASP A 129 -11.32 3.54 -3.59
CA ASP A 129 -11.51 2.77 -4.81
C ASP A 129 -10.22 2.68 -5.63
N GLY A 130 -10.14 1.67 -6.51
CA GLY A 130 -9.01 1.50 -7.42
C GLY A 130 -8.85 2.71 -8.35
N LEU A 131 -7.61 3.12 -8.56
CA LEU A 131 -7.23 4.26 -9.37
C LEU A 131 -6.79 3.80 -10.77
N THR A 132 -7.23 4.52 -11.81
CA THR A 132 -6.64 4.37 -13.15
C THR A 132 -5.17 4.83 -13.12
N ASP A 133 -4.40 4.51 -14.17
CA ASP A 133 -3.01 4.95 -14.25
C ASP A 133 -2.88 6.48 -14.19
N THR A 134 -3.79 7.19 -14.85
CA THR A 134 -3.85 8.67 -14.81
C THR A 134 -4.20 9.18 -13.42
N ASP A 135 -5.19 8.55 -12.76
CA ASP A 135 -5.58 8.95 -11.39
C ASP A 135 -4.47 8.68 -10.38
N ALA A 136 -3.74 7.58 -10.51
CA ALA A 136 -2.61 7.27 -9.64
C ALA A 136 -1.47 8.30 -9.77
N ALA A 137 -1.16 8.74 -10.99
CA ALA A 137 -0.17 9.79 -11.23
C ALA A 137 -0.64 11.15 -10.69
N ASN A 138 -1.91 11.52 -10.94
CA ASN A 138 -2.52 12.77 -10.44
C ASN A 138 -2.60 12.75 -8.90
N PHE A 139 -2.93 11.61 -8.32
CA PHE A 139 -2.97 11.42 -6.88
C PHE A 139 -1.59 11.69 -6.24
N TYR A 140 -0.51 11.13 -6.81
CA TYR A 140 0.84 11.45 -6.36
C TYR A 140 1.12 12.96 -6.42
N THR A 141 0.80 13.60 -7.56
CA THR A 141 1.02 15.05 -7.74
C THR A 141 0.30 15.87 -6.66
N ALA A 142 -0.96 15.54 -6.38
CA ALA A 142 -1.74 16.22 -5.34
C ALA A 142 -1.18 15.99 -3.93
N VAL A 143 -0.82 14.75 -3.60
CA VAL A 143 -0.21 14.42 -2.30
C VAL A 143 1.14 15.10 -2.15
N GLN A 144 1.98 15.12 -3.19
CA GLN A 144 3.29 15.77 -3.15
C GLN A 144 3.16 17.30 -2.97
N ALA A 145 2.23 17.95 -3.66
CA ALA A 145 1.94 19.37 -3.46
C ALA A 145 1.50 19.67 -2.01
N PHE A 146 0.63 18.82 -1.45
CA PHE A 146 0.21 18.92 -0.05
C PHE A 146 1.39 18.75 0.92
N GLN A 147 2.27 17.76 0.70
CA GLN A 147 3.45 17.54 1.54
C GLN A 147 4.44 18.71 1.41
N THR A 148 4.59 19.30 0.21
CA THR A 148 5.43 20.48 -0.03
C THR A 148 4.92 21.68 0.77
N THR A 149 3.62 21.97 0.74
CA THR A 149 3.00 23.06 1.52
C THR A 149 3.26 22.90 3.02
N LEU A 150 3.37 21.68 3.51
CA LEU A 150 3.64 21.35 4.92
C LEU A 150 5.14 21.18 5.22
N SER A 151 6.05 21.39 4.25
CA SER A 151 7.50 21.16 4.37
C SER A 151 7.83 19.73 4.85
N ARG A 152 7.08 18.73 4.36
CA ARG A 152 7.22 17.30 4.74
C ARG A 152 7.52 16.38 3.57
N GLN A 153 7.69 16.91 2.36
CA GLN A 153 8.06 16.12 1.17
C GLN A 153 9.42 15.42 1.33
N VAL A 154 9.60 14.31 0.66
CA VAL A 154 10.83 13.53 0.55
C VAL A 154 11.08 13.14 -0.92
#